data_8e712e0e4838a0caf65d6bbf1fe9f3e1
#
_entry.id   8e712e0e4838a0caf65d6bbf1fe9f3e1
#
_cell.length_a   1.000
_cell.length_b   1.000
_cell.length_c   1.000
_cell.angle_alpha   90.00
_cell.angle_beta   90.00
_cell.angle_gamma   90.00
#
_symmetry.space_group_name_H-M   'P 1'
#
loop_
_entity.id
_entity.type
_entity.pdbx_description
1 polymer ?
#
loop_
_entity_poly.entity_id
_entity_poly.type
_entity_poly.pdbx_seq_one_letter_code
_entity_poly.pdbx_strand_id
1 'polypeptide(L)'
;MTPINPVLASSNPGPNEPLSDACQNSTQPAASAEAAIKTWTAAGVQPSQLVLGVPSYGYISTSQATRLRQRDQNASQPLVHALTDEGADSGQVQFRELVRQGVLCREPTSPNRYVGCAGFTREWDSCSSTPLLRSEAGSQVITYDDAQSLELKSAYAKQSGLLGINMFDVHGDTNEWELLNSIRLGLGL
;
A
#
# COMPACT_ATOMS: atom_id res chain seq x y z
N MET A 1 25.52 -13.61 20.19
CA MET A 1 24.71 -13.08 19.08
C MET A 1 23.27 -13.25 19.49
N THR A 2 22.64 -12.18 19.94
CA THR A 2 21.22 -12.16 20.20
C THR A 2 20.50 -12.15 18.86
N PRO A 3 19.53 -13.04 18.61
CA PRO A 3 18.73 -12.99 17.39
C PRO A 3 17.99 -11.64 17.36
N ILE A 4 18.17 -10.90 16.28
CA ILE A 4 17.38 -9.71 16.00
C ILE A 4 15.95 -10.22 15.82
N ASN A 5 15.04 -9.82 16.71
CA ASN A 5 13.63 -10.11 16.54
C ASN A 5 13.19 -9.52 15.19
N PRO A 6 12.59 -10.33 14.29
CA PRO A 6 11.99 -9.78 13.09
C PRO A 6 10.92 -8.76 13.51
N VAL A 7 10.89 -7.63 12.81
CA VAL A 7 9.81 -6.66 12.98
C VAL A 7 8.53 -7.34 12.58
N LEU A 8 7.74 -7.72 13.57
CA LEU A 8 6.56 -8.54 13.41
C LEU A 8 5.46 -7.70 12.78
N ALA A 9 5.02 -8.12 11.62
CA ALA A 9 3.82 -7.60 11.02
C ALA A 9 2.66 -7.73 12.02
N SER A 10 1.92 -6.66 12.20
CA SER A 10 0.84 -6.53 13.18
C SER A 10 -0.22 -7.61 13.00
N SER A 11 -0.71 -8.22 14.11
CA SER A 11 -1.91 -9.07 14.08
C SER A 11 -3.16 -8.30 13.62
N ASN A 12 -3.03 -6.98 13.52
CA ASN A 12 -4.09 -6.06 13.13
C ASN A 12 -3.48 -4.98 12.21
N PRO A 13 -3.26 -5.30 10.92
CA PRO A 13 -2.56 -4.42 9.99
C PRO A 13 -3.36 -3.15 9.70
N GLY A 14 -2.66 -2.02 9.59
CA GLY A 14 -3.20 -0.77 9.06
C GLY A 14 -3.08 -0.71 7.53
N PRO A 15 -3.69 0.30 6.89
CA PRO A 15 -3.56 0.51 5.46
C PRO A 15 -2.11 0.84 5.08
N ASN A 16 -1.73 0.45 3.85
CA ASN A 16 -0.43 0.81 3.29
C ASN A 16 -0.52 2.23 2.72
N GLU A 17 0.36 3.13 3.15
CA GLU A 17 0.43 4.52 2.66
C GLU A 17 -0.95 5.16 2.34
N PRO A 18 -1.82 5.40 3.36
CA PRO A 18 -3.17 5.88 3.13
C PRO A 18 -3.19 7.23 2.42
N LEU A 19 -4.07 7.39 1.41
CA LEU A 19 -4.30 8.67 0.76
C LEU A 19 -4.96 9.66 1.73
N SER A 20 -6.00 9.20 2.45
CA SER A 20 -6.80 10.03 3.35
C SER A 20 -7.23 9.25 4.61
N ASP A 21 -7.89 9.94 5.52
CA ASP A 21 -8.70 9.37 6.61
C ASP A 21 -10.16 9.80 6.42
N ALA A 22 -10.77 9.35 5.30
CA ALA A 22 -12.11 9.77 4.91
C ALA A 22 -13.19 9.40 5.96
N CYS A 23 -12.97 8.36 6.75
CA CYS A 23 -13.87 7.93 7.82
C CYS A 23 -13.64 8.64 9.16
N GLN A 24 -12.58 9.42 9.29
CA GLN A 24 -12.19 10.13 10.51
C GLN A 24 -12.09 9.22 11.75
N ASN A 25 -11.63 8.00 11.54
CA ASN A 25 -11.51 6.98 12.58
C ASN A 25 -10.07 6.44 12.71
N SER A 26 -9.09 7.10 12.09
CA SER A 26 -7.69 6.74 12.22
C SER A 26 -7.17 7.04 13.63
N THR A 27 -6.43 6.09 14.21
CA THR A 27 -5.67 6.33 15.44
C THR A 27 -4.41 7.18 15.17
N GLN A 28 -4.07 7.37 13.89
CA GLN A 28 -2.98 8.22 13.42
C GLN A 28 -3.45 9.14 12.28
N PRO A 29 -4.34 10.10 12.53
CA PRO A 29 -4.93 10.92 11.46
C PRO A 29 -3.91 11.76 10.69
N ALA A 30 -2.73 11.99 11.24
CA ALA A 30 -1.63 12.68 10.57
C ALA A 30 -0.86 11.78 9.58
N ALA A 31 -1.10 10.48 9.57
CA ALA A 31 -0.35 9.51 8.76
C ALA A 31 -1.01 9.22 7.40
N SER A 32 -1.56 10.23 6.75
CA SER A 32 -2.06 10.14 5.38
C SER A 32 -1.39 11.17 4.47
N ALA A 33 -1.41 10.93 3.16
CA ALA A 33 -0.86 11.86 2.17
C ALA A 33 -1.51 13.25 2.28
N GLU A 34 -2.85 13.29 2.39
CA GLU A 34 -3.59 14.54 2.57
C GLU A 34 -3.17 15.32 3.82
N ALA A 35 -3.06 14.64 4.96
CA ALA A 35 -2.66 15.26 6.21
C ALA A 35 -1.21 15.77 6.16
N ALA A 36 -0.30 15.00 5.57
CA ALA A 36 1.09 15.40 5.41
C ALA A 36 1.21 16.66 4.53
N ILE A 37 0.56 16.68 3.36
CA ILE A 37 0.59 17.82 2.46
C ILE A 37 -0.02 19.06 3.14
N LYS A 38 -1.15 18.90 3.82
CA LYS A 38 -1.76 19.99 4.60
C LYS A 38 -0.82 20.55 5.66
N THR A 39 -0.09 19.68 6.35
CA THR A 39 0.88 20.10 7.38
C THR A 39 2.04 20.89 6.79
N TRP A 40 2.63 20.41 5.68
CA TRP A 40 3.73 21.11 5.02
C TRP A 40 3.30 22.46 4.41
N THR A 41 2.13 22.51 3.82
CA THR A 41 1.60 23.76 3.25
C THR A 41 1.26 24.79 4.34
N ALA A 42 0.72 24.33 5.48
CA ALA A 42 0.50 25.21 6.64
C ALA A 42 1.81 25.74 7.23
N ALA A 43 2.92 25.01 7.09
CA ALA A 43 4.26 25.45 7.46
C ALA A 43 4.90 26.41 6.42
N GLY A 44 4.20 26.74 5.33
CA GLY A 44 4.65 27.69 4.31
C GLY A 44 5.34 27.08 3.09
N VAL A 45 5.44 25.75 3.01
CA VAL A 45 6.00 25.09 1.82
C VAL A 45 4.97 25.13 0.69
N GLN A 46 5.37 25.60 -0.48
CA GLN A 46 4.48 25.64 -1.64
C GLN A 46 4.22 24.22 -2.16
N PRO A 47 2.97 23.88 -2.53
CA PRO A 47 2.66 22.57 -3.11
C PRO A 47 3.57 22.18 -4.27
N SER A 48 3.93 23.14 -5.13
CA SER A 48 4.83 22.96 -6.27
C SER A 48 6.28 22.62 -5.88
N GLN A 49 6.62 22.62 -4.61
CA GLN A 49 7.91 22.18 -4.06
C GLN A 49 7.83 20.79 -3.40
N LEU A 50 6.64 20.22 -3.31
CA LEU A 50 6.41 18.92 -2.68
C LEU A 50 6.32 17.81 -3.72
N VAL A 51 6.94 16.68 -3.44
CA VAL A 51 6.82 15.44 -4.20
C VAL A 51 6.17 14.40 -3.29
N LEU A 52 5.11 13.76 -3.76
CA LEU A 52 4.47 12.67 -3.02
C LEU A 52 5.23 11.37 -3.27
N GLY A 53 5.79 10.78 -2.21
CA GLY A 53 6.36 9.44 -2.26
C GLY A 53 5.24 8.40 -2.25
N VAL A 54 5.34 7.38 -3.10
CA VAL A 54 4.41 6.25 -3.12
C VAL A 54 5.18 4.93 -3.17
N PRO A 55 4.71 3.86 -2.50
CA PRO A 55 5.41 2.57 -2.50
C PRO A 55 5.00 1.70 -3.68
N SER A 56 5.92 0.86 -4.14
CA SER A 56 5.67 -0.27 -5.03
C SER A 56 5.59 -1.60 -4.28
N TYR A 57 5.45 -1.56 -2.97
CA TYR A 57 5.48 -2.70 -2.06
C TYR A 57 4.35 -2.61 -1.03
N GLY A 58 4.17 -3.70 -0.32
CA GLY A 58 3.27 -3.80 0.82
C GLY A 58 3.87 -4.64 1.93
N TYR A 59 3.04 -4.99 2.91
CA TYR A 59 3.45 -5.77 4.07
C TYR A 59 2.50 -6.93 4.30
N ILE A 60 3.10 -8.11 4.56
CA ILE A 60 2.39 -9.32 4.91
C ILE A 60 2.22 -9.34 6.43
N SER A 61 0.99 -9.57 6.89
CA SER A 61 0.65 -9.70 8.30
C SER A 61 -0.10 -11.00 8.55
N THR A 62 0.12 -11.62 9.69
CA THR A 62 -0.72 -12.73 10.15
C THR A 62 -1.89 -12.15 10.91
N SER A 63 -3.09 -12.25 10.36
CA SER A 63 -4.28 -11.67 10.98
C SER A 63 -5.56 -12.39 10.55
N GLN A 64 -6.47 -12.53 11.50
CA GLN A 64 -7.85 -12.94 11.25
C GLN A 64 -8.81 -11.75 11.26
N ALA A 65 -8.29 -10.53 11.34
CA ALA A 65 -9.11 -9.33 11.34
C ALA A 65 -9.90 -9.20 10.03
N THR A 66 -11.18 -8.88 10.14
CA THR A 66 -12.08 -8.67 9.00
C THR A 66 -12.06 -7.24 8.47
N ARG A 67 -11.34 -6.35 9.16
CA ARG A 67 -11.14 -4.95 8.78
C ARG A 67 -9.72 -4.53 9.07
N LEU A 68 -9.19 -3.61 8.27
CA LEU A 68 -7.93 -2.96 8.59
C LEU A 68 -8.10 -2.13 9.86
N ARG A 69 -7.14 -2.26 10.76
CA ARG A 69 -7.04 -1.37 11.90
C ARG A 69 -6.36 -0.09 11.45
N GLN A 70 -6.94 1.00 11.82
CA GLN A 70 -6.31 2.31 11.71
C GLN A 70 -5.22 2.38 12.78
N ARG A 71 -4.01 2.04 12.43
CA ARG A 71 -2.73 2.01 13.15
C ARG A 71 -2.78 2.20 14.68
N ASP A 72 -2.79 1.13 15.45
CA ASP A 72 -2.50 1.14 16.89
C ASP A 72 -1.20 0.37 17.20
N GLN A 73 -0.48 0.80 18.25
CA GLN A 73 0.93 0.50 18.47
C GLN A 73 1.22 -0.77 19.29
N ASN A 74 0.33 -1.72 19.46
CA ASN A 74 0.63 -2.93 20.25
C ASN A 74 0.19 -4.21 19.56
N ALA A 75 1.15 -4.97 19.06
CA ALA A 75 0.90 -6.32 18.59
C ALA A 75 2.09 -7.26 18.78
N SER A 76 1.77 -8.46 19.19
CA SER A 76 2.73 -9.55 19.31
C SER A 76 2.25 -10.77 18.51
N GLN A 77 3.19 -11.35 17.78
CA GLN A 77 3.38 -12.72 17.31
C GLN A 77 3.15 -13.02 15.82
N PRO A 78 4.10 -13.78 15.23
CA PRO A 78 4.18 -13.98 13.81
C PRO A 78 3.96 -15.40 13.33
N LEU A 79 3.64 -15.56 12.06
CA LEU A 79 3.99 -16.72 11.22
C LEU A 79 3.74 -16.40 9.74
N VAL A 80 4.76 -16.02 9.01
CA VAL A 80 4.71 -16.01 7.54
C VAL A 80 6.10 -16.15 6.94
N HIS A 81 6.25 -17.02 5.96
CA HIS A 81 7.39 -17.01 5.06
C HIS A 81 7.18 -15.90 4.02
N ALA A 82 7.88 -14.80 4.19
CA ALA A 82 8.03 -13.83 3.12
C ALA A 82 8.82 -14.51 2.00
N LEU A 83 8.19 -14.67 0.87
CA LEU A 83 8.84 -15.16 -0.35
C LEU A 83 9.57 -13.97 -0.99
N THR A 84 10.73 -13.62 -0.49
CA THR A 84 11.48 -12.45 -0.96
C THR A 84 12.96 -12.73 -0.98
N ASP A 85 13.63 -12.29 -2.03
CA ASP A 85 15.08 -12.33 -2.11
C ASP A 85 15.75 -11.26 -1.23
N GLU A 86 15.05 -10.18 -0.86
CA GLU A 86 15.58 -9.12 0.00
C GLU A 86 14.43 -8.55 0.87
N GLY A 87 14.41 -8.87 2.15
CA GLY A 87 13.44 -8.32 3.10
C GLY A 87 12.56 -9.33 3.82
N ALA A 88 12.89 -10.61 3.78
CA ALA A 88 12.15 -11.68 4.44
C ALA A 88 11.91 -11.40 5.94
N ASP A 89 12.81 -10.68 6.59
CA ASP A 89 12.73 -10.36 8.02
C ASP A 89 11.75 -9.22 8.33
N SER A 90 11.33 -8.42 7.34
CA SER A 90 10.45 -7.26 7.54
C SER A 90 8.98 -7.53 7.20
N GLY A 91 8.67 -8.68 6.59
CA GLY A 91 7.34 -8.96 6.03
C GLY A 91 7.01 -8.11 4.79
N GLN A 92 7.96 -7.35 4.25
CA GLN A 92 7.76 -6.57 3.04
C GLN A 92 7.64 -7.48 1.81
N VAL A 93 6.75 -7.12 0.89
CA VAL A 93 6.54 -7.83 -0.38
C VAL A 93 6.34 -6.82 -1.50
N GLN A 94 7.04 -6.99 -2.61
CA GLN A 94 6.88 -6.12 -3.78
C GLN A 94 5.58 -6.46 -4.54
N PHE A 95 4.97 -5.45 -5.17
CA PHE A 95 3.76 -5.64 -5.97
C PHE A 95 3.97 -6.69 -7.06
N ARG A 96 5.09 -6.63 -7.81
CA ARG A 96 5.42 -7.63 -8.83
C ARG A 96 5.44 -9.06 -8.29
N GLU A 97 5.85 -9.25 -7.02
CA GLU A 97 5.89 -10.57 -6.41
C GLU A 97 4.49 -11.11 -6.13
N LEU A 98 3.54 -10.27 -5.74
CA LEU A 98 2.14 -10.66 -5.60
C LEU A 98 1.55 -11.12 -6.92
N VAL A 99 1.89 -10.43 -8.02
CA VAL A 99 1.49 -10.81 -9.39
C VAL A 99 2.22 -12.09 -9.83
N ARG A 100 3.55 -12.18 -9.65
CA ARG A 100 4.35 -13.35 -10.05
C ARG A 100 3.95 -14.62 -9.33
N GLN A 101 3.59 -14.52 -8.06
CA GLN A 101 3.11 -15.66 -7.27
C GLN A 101 1.64 -16.01 -7.55
N GLY A 102 0.95 -15.24 -8.38
CA GLY A 102 -0.43 -15.50 -8.79
C GLY A 102 -1.46 -15.26 -7.68
N VAL A 103 -1.13 -14.49 -6.64
CA VAL A 103 -2.10 -14.09 -5.61
C VAL A 103 -2.86 -12.83 -6.02
N LEU A 104 -2.31 -12.07 -6.97
CA LEU A 104 -2.97 -11.02 -7.73
C LEU A 104 -3.04 -11.40 -9.21
N CYS A 105 -4.24 -11.35 -9.78
CA CYS A 105 -4.50 -11.56 -11.20
C CYS A 105 -5.11 -10.31 -11.81
N ARG A 106 -4.83 -10.06 -13.08
CA ARG A 106 -5.53 -9.01 -13.84
C ARG A 106 -7.01 -9.36 -13.97
N GLU A 107 -7.86 -8.37 -13.79
CA GLU A 107 -9.29 -8.53 -14.03
C GLU A 107 -9.54 -8.69 -15.55
N PRO A 108 -10.23 -9.74 -16.01
CA PRO A 108 -10.40 -9.98 -17.44
C PRO A 108 -11.09 -8.86 -18.21
N THR A 109 -11.97 -8.12 -17.54
CA THR A 109 -12.77 -7.03 -18.13
C THR A 109 -12.13 -5.65 -17.97
N SER A 110 -11.09 -5.53 -17.14
CA SER A 110 -10.44 -4.27 -16.82
C SER A 110 -8.94 -4.48 -16.62
N PRO A 111 -8.13 -4.44 -17.70
CA PRO A 111 -6.70 -4.80 -17.63
C PRO A 111 -5.86 -4.01 -16.61
N ASN A 112 -6.32 -2.81 -16.24
CA ASN A 112 -5.66 -1.97 -15.23
C ASN A 112 -6.15 -2.25 -13.79
N ARG A 113 -6.99 -3.27 -13.60
CA ARG A 113 -7.48 -3.68 -12.29
C ARG A 113 -7.02 -5.07 -11.94
N TYR A 114 -6.87 -5.27 -10.65
CA TYR A 114 -6.46 -6.55 -10.08
C TYR A 114 -7.56 -7.13 -9.21
N VAL A 115 -7.60 -8.45 -9.17
CA VAL A 115 -8.45 -9.25 -8.28
C VAL A 115 -7.58 -10.23 -7.49
N GLY A 116 -8.09 -10.70 -6.37
CA GLY A 116 -7.44 -11.76 -5.61
C GLY A 116 -7.56 -13.10 -6.34
N CYS A 117 -6.50 -13.90 -6.31
CA CYS A 117 -6.40 -15.23 -6.90
C CYS A 117 -5.76 -16.21 -5.91
N ALA A 118 -5.73 -17.50 -6.25
CA ALA A 118 -5.06 -18.56 -5.47
C ALA A 118 -5.47 -18.58 -3.98
N GLY A 119 -6.76 -18.38 -3.67
CA GLY A 119 -7.27 -18.39 -2.30
C GLY A 119 -7.14 -17.03 -1.57
N PHE A 120 -6.80 -15.97 -2.29
CA PHE A 120 -6.83 -14.61 -1.78
C PHE A 120 -8.02 -13.84 -2.35
N THR A 121 -8.64 -13.03 -1.51
CA THR A 121 -9.66 -12.04 -1.89
C THR A 121 -9.05 -10.64 -1.82
N ARG A 122 -9.19 -9.86 -2.90
CA ARG A 122 -8.85 -8.44 -2.88
C ARG A 122 -10.02 -7.63 -2.33
N GLU A 123 -9.76 -6.86 -1.30
CA GLU A 123 -10.70 -5.92 -0.71
C GLU A 123 -10.20 -4.48 -0.90
N TRP A 124 -11.10 -3.52 -0.85
CA TRP A 124 -10.79 -2.10 -0.96
C TRP A 124 -11.21 -1.38 0.33
N ASP A 125 -10.25 -0.72 0.98
CA ASP A 125 -10.55 0.17 2.09
C ASP A 125 -10.85 1.59 1.58
N SER A 126 -12.13 1.93 1.57
CA SER A 126 -12.58 3.24 1.11
C SER A 126 -12.19 4.38 2.07
N CYS A 127 -11.85 4.09 3.31
CA CYS A 127 -11.43 5.09 4.28
C CYS A 127 -10.02 5.62 3.99
N SER A 128 -9.14 4.74 3.57
CA SER A 128 -7.74 5.06 3.25
C SER A 128 -7.47 5.15 1.75
N SER A 129 -8.41 4.68 0.91
CA SER A 129 -8.23 4.53 -0.53
C SER A 129 -7.07 3.61 -0.90
N THR A 130 -6.97 2.47 -0.20
CA THR A 130 -5.94 1.46 -0.42
C THR A 130 -6.51 0.05 -0.54
N PRO A 131 -5.85 -0.85 -1.31
CA PRO A 131 -6.22 -2.25 -1.38
C PRO A 131 -5.61 -3.08 -0.24
N LEU A 132 -6.24 -4.22 0.01
CA LEU A 132 -5.65 -5.30 0.79
C LEU A 132 -6.01 -6.65 0.18
N LEU A 133 -5.15 -7.64 0.41
CA LEU A 133 -5.41 -9.03 0.12
C LEU A 133 -5.65 -9.80 1.41
N ARG A 134 -6.64 -10.66 1.42
CA ARG A 134 -6.96 -11.57 2.52
C ARG A 134 -6.91 -13.02 2.05
N SER A 135 -6.20 -13.86 2.78
CA SER A 135 -6.24 -15.30 2.56
C SER A 135 -7.53 -15.90 3.13
N GLU A 136 -8.28 -16.64 2.31
CA GLU A 136 -9.47 -17.36 2.76
C GLU A 136 -9.15 -18.45 3.78
N ALA A 137 -7.96 -19.04 3.73
CA ALA A 137 -7.48 -20.01 4.71
C ALA A 137 -7.13 -19.37 6.08
N GLY A 138 -7.31 -18.06 6.21
CA GLY A 138 -7.48 -17.41 7.50
C GLY A 138 -6.23 -17.00 8.24
N SER A 139 -5.11 -16.80 7.60
CA SER A 139 -3.91 -16.39 8.36
C SER A 139 -3.15 -15.21 7.78
N GLN A 140 -3.48 -14.70 6.61
CA GLN A 140 -2.68 -13.63 5.99
C GLN A 140 -3.54 -12.47 5.56
N VAL A 141 -3.08 -11.28 5.91
CA VAL A 141 -3.54 -10.00 5.35
C VAL A 141 -2.32 -9.30 4.77
N ILE A 142 -2.40 -8.89 3.52
CA ILE A 142 -1.35 -8.15 2.84
C ILE A 142 -1.92 -6.78 2.52
N THR A 143 -1.33 -5.74 3.10
CA THR A 143 -1.65 -4.35 2.76
C THR A 143 -0.61 -3.84 1.79
N TYR A 144 -1.05 -3.24 0.68
CA TYR A 144 -0.16 -2.88 -0.42
C TYR A 144 -0.75 -1.73 -1.24
N ASP A 145 -0.03 -1.28 -2.24
CA ASP A 145 -0.53 -0.38 -3.27
C ASP A 145 -0.57 -1.09 -4.62
N ASP A 146 -1.55 -0.73 -5.44
CA ASP A 146 -1.69 -1.23 -6.80
C ASP A 146 -2.01 -0.10 -7.80
N ALA A 147 -2.28 -0.48 -9.05
CA ALA A 147 -2.62 0.46 -10.11
C ALA A 147 -3.77 1.41 -9.72
N GLN A 148 -4.80 0.93 -9.04
CA GLN A 148 -5.95 1.74 -8.65
C GLN A 148 -5.59 2.76 -7.56
N SER A 149 -4.89 2.37 -6.51
CA SER A 149 -4.51 3.28 -5.43
C SER A 149 -3.48 4.31 -5.89
N LEU A 150 -2.53 3.92 -6.75
CA LEU A 150 -1.53 4.84 -7.28
C LEU A 150 -2.11 5.84 -8.28
N GLU A 151 -3.09 5.44 -9.10
CA GLU A 151 -3.83 6.37 -9.96
C GLU A 151 -4.54 7.45 -9.11
N LEU A 152 -5.23 7.06 -8.04
CA LEU A 152 -5.91 8.01 -7.14
C LEU A 152 -4.92 8.94 -6.43
N LYS A 153 -3.82 8.42 -5.90
CA LYS A 153 -2.76 9.22 -5.27
C LYS A 153 -2.15 10.22 -6.25
N SER A 154 -1.96 9.79 -7.50
CA SER A 154 -1.38 10.64 -8.54
C SER A 154 -2.36 11.71 -9.01
N ALA A 155 -3.63 11.39 -9.16
CA ALA A 155 -4.67 12.37 -9.44
C ALA A 155 -4.78 13.41 -8.33
N TYR A 156 -4.70 12.98 -7.07
CA TYR A 156 -4.66 13.89 -5.92
C TYR A 156 -3.43 14.81 -5.95
N ALA A 157 -2.24 14.26 -6.21
CA ALA A 157 -1.02 15.04 -6.32
C ALA A 157 -1.14 16.15 -7.39
N LYS A 158 -1.68 15.80 -8.57
CA LYS A 158 -1.97 16.76 -9.65
C LYS A 158 -2.96 17.83 -9.20
N GLN A 159 -4.09 17.43 -8.63
CA GLN A 159 -5.13 18.36 -8.17
C GLN A 159 -4.64 19.30 -7.07
N SER A 160 -3.76 18.82 -6.22
CA SER A 160 -3.14 19.60 -5.14
C SER A 160 -1.98 20.48 -5.62
N GLY A 161 -1.62 20.44 -6.89
CA GLY A 161 -0.55 21.25 -7.46
C GLY A 161 0.85 20.84 -7.01
N LEU A 162 1.05 19.56 -6.64
CA LEU A 162 2.37 19.06 -6.25
C LEU A 162 3.32 19.03 -7.44
N LEU A 163 4.62 19.04 -7.14
CA LEU A 163 5.67 18.95 -8.17
C LEU A 163 5.60 17.62 -8.94
N GLY A 164 5.24 16.53 -8.28
CA GLY A 164 5.13 15.21 -8.90
C GLY A 164 5.03 14.06 -7.91
N ILE A 165 5.27 12.87 -8.42
CA ILE A 165 5.28 11.60 -7.69
C ILE A 165 6.68 11.01 -7.71
N ASN A 166 7.10 10.43 -6.60
CA ASN A 166 8.29 9.59 -6.49
C ASN A 166 7.87 8.18 -6.07
N MET A 167 8.07 7.20 -6.93
CA MET A 167 7.80 5.80 -6.59
C MET A 167 9.05 5.15 -5.99
N PHE A 168 8.92 4.58 -4.83
CA PHE A 168 9.98 3.81 -4.18
C PHE A 168 9.54 2.34 -4.08
N ASP A 169 10.12 1.48 -4.92
CA ASP A 169 11.03 1.79 -6.00
C ASP A 169 10.52 1.18 -7.32
N VAL A 170 11.18 1.44 -8.42
CA VAL A 170 10.82 0.85 -9.74
C VAL A 170 10.96 -0.68 -9.77
N HIS A 171 11.74 -1.24 -8.87
CA HIS A 171 11.97 -2.68 -8.77
C HIS A 171 10.72 -3.44 -8.31
N GLY A 172 9.80 -2.78 -7.61
CA GLY A 172 8.54 -3.36 -7.19
C GLY A 172 7.47 -3.40 -8.28
N ASP A 173 7.66 -2.70 -9.40
CA ASP A 173 6.74 -2.72 -10.53
C ASP A 173 6.89 -3.98 -11.39
N THR A 174 5.89 -4.31 -12.18
CA THR A 174 5.94 -5.41 -13.15
C THR A 174 6.77 -5.03 -14.38
N ASN A 175 7.08 -6.03 -15.20
CA ASN A 175 7.79 -5.79 -16.47
C ASN A 175 6.98 -4.97 -17.48
N GLU A 176 5.67 -4.88 -17.28
CA GLU A 176 4.75 -4.09 -18.09
C GLU A 176 4.57 -2.65 -17.59
N TRP A 177 5.29 -2.25 -16.53
CA TRP A 177 5.25 -0.92 -15.93
C TRP A 177 3.85 -0.48 -15.49
N GLU A 178 3.11 -1.39 -14.85
CA GLU A 178 1.70 -1.19 -14.52
C GLU A 178 1.49 -0.10 -13.47
N LEU A 179 2.33 -0.08 -12.44
CA LEU A 179 2.28 0.96 -11.41
C LEU A 179 2.71 2.32 -11.99
N LEU A 180 3.78 2.35 -12.76
CA LEU A 180 4.25 3.58 -13.41
C LEU A 180 3.22 4.13 -14.38
N ASN A 181 2.60 3.27 -15.19
CA ASN A 181 1.55 3.69 -16.13
C ASN A 181 0.32 4.24 -15.41
N SER A 182 -0.04 3.67 -14.25
CA SER A 182 -1.15 4.18 -13.43
C SER A 182 -0.83 5.54 -12.81
N ILE A 183 0.41 5.75 -12.37
CA ILE A 183 0.89 7.06 -11.90
C ILE A 183 0.78 8.08 -13.03
N ARG A 184 1.25 7.75 -14.24
CA ARG A 184 1.15 8.64 -15.40
C ARG A 184 -0.29 8.97 -15.74
N LEU A 185 -1.17 7.98 -15.74
CA LEU A 185 -2.60 8.16 -15.98
C LEU A 185 -3.22 9.15 -14.99
N GLY A 186 -2.98 8.98 -13.70
CA GLY A 186 -3.46 9.88 -12.65
C GLY A 186 -2.91 11.31 -12.80
N LEU A 187 -1.66 11.44 -13.26
CA LEU A 187 -1.07 12.75 -13.59
C LEU A 187 -1.60 13.32 -14.92
N GLY A 188 -2.29 12.52 -15.75
CA GLY A 188 -2.79 12.93 -17.06
C GLY A 188 -1.68 13.06 -18.10
N LEU A 189 -0.68 12.13 -18.06
CA LEU A 189 0.48 12.06 -18.94
C LEU A 189 0.38 10.89 -19.91
#